data_861a6197c1274eae88b41695f06a6bc0
#
_entry.id   861a6197c1274eae88b41695f06a6bc0
#
_cell.length_a   1.000
_cell.length_b   1.000
_cell.length_c   1.000
_cell.angle_alpha   90.00
_cell.angle_beta   90.00
_cell.angle_gamma   90.00
#
_symmetry.space_group_name_H-M   'P 1'
#
loop_
_entity.id
_entity.type
_entity.pdbx_description
1 polymer ?
#
loop_
_entity_poly.entity_id
_entity_poly.type
_entity_poly.pdbx_seq_one_letter_code
_entity_poly.pdbx_strand_id
1 'polypeptide(L)'
;SLTRQVAALVLTLGFVTSYPPASLLLVQSSVAFAQSSEIGEEQVKKAVDDTIAARSKDGAFVFHDPKLDTDLNLVFEKVKIVRGMSGYGWFANTIFHDKDEPKKQYAIDFWFKPEGSALKLMDIRVQKGPKQDGEGYIMVTRMPVAWWWLPVSEHPGDAEITRGWQVMSAIHNYIATHKDEQGNLGVKDEKTGGTVPLQFVEIHQPVRHLKKDGQFFVCTDFRKPGSKDEYYDIDFWVEQKSGKLEVKDVKMHKVPVQEDGIWTQVPLYTFDNLDFDVTN
;
A
#
# COMPACT_ATOMS: atom_id res chain seq x y z
N SER A 1 -39.50 36.36 -57.82
CA SER A 1 -39.89 35.87 -59.13
C SER A 1 -39.67 34.35 -59.17
N LEU A 2 -40.73 33.55 -59.08
CA LEU A 2 -41.44 32.94 -60.20
C LEU A 2 -40.46 32.14 -61.09
N THR A 3 -40.56 30.86 -61.38
CA THR A 3 -41.72 30.11 -61.85
C THR A 3 -41.39 28.63 -62.06
N ARG A 4 -42.41 27.75 -61.79
CA ARG A 4 -42.95 26.61 -62.56
C ARG A 4 -42.09 25.34 -62.77
N GLN A 5 -42.55 24.29 -62.21
CA GLN A 5 -43.28 23.10 -62.63
C GLN A 5 -43.03 22.64 -64.07
N VAL A 6 -42.70 21.34 -64.26
CA VAL A 6 -43.40 20.42 -65.14
C VAL A 6 -43.22 18.97 -64.68
N ALA A 7 -44.32 18.29 -64.57
CA ALA A 7 -44.44 16.85 -64.32
C ALA A 7 -44.25 16.04 -65.62
N ALA A 8 -43.65 14.88 -65.51
CA ALA A 8 -43.79 13.83 -66.50
C ALA A 8 -43.98 12.47 -65.87
N LEU A 9 -45.16 11.96 -66.05
CA LEU A 9 -45.61 10.62 -65.65
C LEU A 9 -45.20 9.66 -66.80
N VAL A 10 -44.47 8.58 -66.46
CA VAL A 10 -44.35 7.42 -67.37
C VAL A 10 -44.68 6.17 -66.60
N LEU A 11 -45.83 5.58 -66.93
CA LEU A 11 -46.20 4.20 -66.57
C LEU A 11 -45.42 3.23 -67.46
N THR A 12 -44.82 2.20 -66.92
CA THR A 12 -44.61 0.92 -67.60
C THR A 12 -44.76 -0.26 -66.64
N LEU A 13 -45.57 -1.16 -67.14
CA LEU A 13 -46.00 -2.42 -66.47
C LEU A 13 -44.90 -3.43 -66.27
N GLY A 14 -45.00 -4.13 -65.15
CA GLY A 14 -45.02 -5.58 -65.08
C GLY A 14 -43.71 -6.33 -65.15
N PHE A 15 -43.36 -6.94 -64.06
CA PHE A 15 -43.08 -8.38 -63.98
C PHE A 15 -43.03 -8.78 -62.47
N VAL A 16 -43.99 -9.59 -62.09
CA VAL A 16 -44.01 -10.26 -60.78
C VAL A 16 -43.08 -11.45 -60.88
N THR A 17 -41.98 -11.40 -60.17
CA THR A 17 -41.19 -12.60 -59.80
C THR A 17 -41.21 -12.72 -58.30
N SER A 18 -41.94 -13.70 -57.83
CA SER A 18 -42.04 -14.12 -56.47
C SER A 18 -40.70 -14.76 -56.00
N TYR A 19 -39.95 -14.05 -55.15
CA TYR A 19 -38.87 -14.65 -54.37
C TYR A 19 -39.37 -14.89 -52.93
N PRO A 20 -39.02 -16.05 -52.34
CA PRO A 20 -39.39 -16.33 -50.95
C PRO A 20 -38.65 -15.39 -49.98
N PRO A 21 -39.24 -15.04 -48.83
CA PRO A 21 -38.60 -14.15 -47.88
C PRO A 21 -37.39 -14.84 -47.29
N ALA A 22 -36.19 -14.29 -47.53
CA ALA A 22 -35.00 -14.64 -46.80
C ALA A 22 -35.22 -14.23 -45.35
N SER A 23 -35.36 -15.21 -44.47
CA SER A 23 -35.35 -15.02 -43.02
C SER A 23 -34.02 -14.42 -42.60
N LEU A 24 -33.99 -13.11 -42.35
CA LEU A 24 -32.86 -12.46 -41.70
C LEU A 24 -32.80 -12.98 -40.25
N LEU A 25 -31.97 -13.97 -40.00
CA LEU A 25 -31.53 -14.34 -38.67
C LEU A 25 -30.67 -13.18 -38.16
N LEU A 26 -31.29 -12.25 -37.40
CA LEU A 26 -30.61 -11.31 -36.54
C LEU A 26 -29.92 -12.11 -35.45
N VAL A 27 -28.66 -12.46 -35.70
CA VAL A 27 -27.77 -12.89 -34.65
C VAL A 27 -27.52 -11.68 -33.74
N GLN A 28 -28.32 -11.55 -32.70
CA GLN A 28 -28.01 -10.66 -31.58
C GLN A 28 -26.77 -11.22 -30.89
N SER A 29 -25.61 -10.73 -31.32
CA SER A 29 -24.41 -10.88 -30.50
C SER A 29 -24.65 -10.06 -29.25
N SER A 30 -25.14 -10.72 -28.19
CA SER A 30 -25.08 -10.21 -26.84
C SER A 30 -23.60 -10.14 -26.46
N VAL A 31 -23.00 -8.97 -26.66
CA VAL A 31 -21.74 -8.62 -26.06
C VAL A 31 -22.06 -8.56 -24.56
N ALA A 32 -21.81 -9.65 -23.89
CA ALA A 32 -21.78 -9.66 -22.45
C ALA A 32 -20.61 -8.73 -22.06
N PHE A 33 -20.94 -7.48 -21.74
CA PHE A 33 -20.03 -6.65 -20.98
C PHE A 33 -19.80 -7.43 -19.69
N ALA A 34 -18.63 -8.05 -19.56
CA ALA A 34 -18.15 -8.53 -18.30
C ALA A 34 -18.11 -7.29 -17.40
N GLN A 35 -19.13 -7.15 -16.56
CA GLN A 35 -19.16 -6.20 -15.48
C GLN A 35 -17.93 -6.58 -14.64
N SER A 36 -16.87 -5.78 -14.72
CA SER A 36 -15.76 -5.88 -13.80
C SER A 36 -16.42 -5.69 -12.42
N SER A 37 -16.50 -6.76 -11.63
CA SER A 37 -17.06 -6.68 -10.30
C SER A 37 -16.20 -5.68 -9.55
N GLU A 38 -16.77 -4.50 -9.28
CA GLU A 38 -16.11 -3.47 -8.51
C GLU A 38 -15.74 -4.08 -7.16
N ILE A 39 -14.47 -4.01 -6.81
CA ILE A 39 -13.98 -4.57 -5.54
C ILE A 39 -14.68 -3.83 -4.41
N GLY A 40 -15.35 -4.56 -3.56
CA GLY A 40 -16.10 -4.05 -2.43
C GLY A 40 -15.57 -4.56 -1.09
N GLU A 41 -16.18 -4.08 -0.01
CA GLU A 41 -15.81 -4.41 1.37
C GLU A 41 -15.80 -5.93 1.63
N GLU A 42 -16.77 -6.67 1.12
CA GLU A 42 -16.88 -8.12 1.32
C GLU A 42 -15.75 -8.90 0.67
N GLN A 43 -15.28 -8.44 -0.49
CA GLN A 43 -14.10 -9.05 -1.15
C GLN A 43 -12.84 -8.78 -0.34
N VAL A 44 -12.71 -7.60 0.28
CA VAL A 44 -11.58 -7.28 1.14
C VAL A 44 -11.60 -8.13 2.42
N LYS A 45 -12.76 -8.29 3.05
CA LYS A 45 -12.91 -9.19 4.21
C LYS A 45 -12.53 -10.62 3.87
N LYS A 46 -13.00 -11.10 2.72
CA LYS A 46 -12.60 -12.43 2.24
C LYS A 46 -11.09 -12.54 2.02
N ALA A 47 -10.45 -11.53 1.45
CA ALA A 47 -8.99 -11.52 1.26
C ALA A 47 -8.22 -11.54 2.60
N VAL A 48 -8.76 -10.89 3.63
CA VAL A 48 -8.23 -10.99 5.01
C VAL A 48 -8.34 -12.43 5.52
N ASP A 49 -9.53 -13.03 5.42
CA ASP A 49 -9.77 -14.41 5.87
C ASP A 49 -8.86 -15.41 5.15
N ASP A 50 -8.73 -15.28 3.83
CA ASP A 50 -7.85 -16.12 3.02
C ASP A 50 -6.37 -15.96 3.44
N THR A 51 -5.94 -14.73 3.74
CA THR A 51 -4.58 -14.43 4.20
C THR A 51 -4.31 -15.04 5.58
N ILE A 52 -5.27 -14.89 6.50
CA ILE A 52 -5.17 -15.48 7.84
C ILE A 52 -5.10 -17.00 7.74
N ALA A 53 -5.99 -17.62 6.96
CA ALA A 53 -6.00 -19.07 6.76
C ALA A 53 -4.68 -19.60 6.20
N ALA A 54 -4.13 -18.91 5.19
CA ALA A 54 -2.86 -19.30 4.55
C ALA A 54 -1.64 -19.21 5.48
N ARG A 55 -1.68 -18.37 6.50
CA ARG A 55 -0.59 -18.15 7.47
C ARG A 55 -0.87 -18.74 8.86
N SER A 56 -2.00 -19.39 9.04
CA SER A 56 -2.34 -19.99 10.32
C SER A 56 -1.62 -21.32 10.54
N LYS A 57 -1.11 -21.49 11.74
CA LYS A 57 -0.48 -22.71 12.23
C LYS A 57 -0.99 -23.00 13.63
N ASP A 58 -1.38 -24.24 13.89
CA ASP A 58 -1.88 -24.68 15.21
C ASP A 58 -3.00 -23.80 15.77
N GLY A 59 -3.89 -23.32 14.88
CA GLY A 59 -5.04 -22.48 15.24
C GLY A 59 -4.73 -21.02 15.50
N ALA A 60 -3.51 -20.55 15.19
CA ALA A 60 -3.12 -19.15 15.32
C ALA A 60 -2.58 -18.60 13.99
N PHE A 61 -2.90 -17.36 13.69
CA PHE A 61 -2.26 -16.58 12.65
C PHE A 61 -0.86 -16.21 13.10
N VAL A 62 0.16 -16.67 12.37
CA VAL A 62 1.56 -16.37 12.68
C VAL A 62 1.98 -15.12 11.91
N PHE A 63 2.39 -14.10 12.65
CA PHE A 63 2.86 -12.84 12.12
C PHE A 63 4.16 -12.41 12.76
N HIS A 64 5.19 -12.17 11.95
CA HIS A 64 6.42 -11.60 12.43
C HIS A 64 6.28 -10.09 12.59
N ASP A 65 6.39 -9.61 13.81
CA ASP A 65 6.37 -8.19 14.12
C ASP A 65 7.79 -7.61 13.97
N PRO A 66 8.06 -6.84 12.92
CA PRO A 66 9.40 -6.33 12.64
C PRO A 66 9.90 -5.34 13.70
N LYS A 67 8.99 -4.63 14.38
CA LYS A 67 9.39 -3.66 15.41
C LYS A 67 9.94 -4.33 16.66
N LEU A 68 9.32 -5.41 17.09
CA LEU A 68 9.74 -6.15 18.29
C LEU A 68 10.65 -7.34 17.97
N ASP A 69 10.84 -7.65 16.69
CA ASP A 69 11.55 -8.83 16.21
C ASP A 69 11.03 -10.12 16.88
N THR A 70 9.73 -10.26 16.86
CA THR A 70 9.04 -11.34 17.59
C THR A 70 7.94 -11.92 16.70
N ASP A 71 7.84 -13.23 16.69
CA ASP A 71 6.72 -13.92 16.08
C ASP A 71 5.52 -13.87 17.02
N LEU A 72 4.42 -13.32 16.53
CA LEU A 72 3.16 -13.26 17.23
C LEU A 72 2.28 -14.42 16.77
N ASN A 73 1.66 -15.11 17.73
CA ASN A 73 0.67 -16.16 17.51
C ASN A 73 -0.70 -15.60 17.87
N LEU A 74 -1.47 -15.20 16.88
CA LEU A 74 -2.66 -14.39 17.07
C LEU A 74 -3.93 -15.15 16.71
N VAL A 75 -4.97 -14.98 17.51
CA VAL A 75 -6.30 -15.49 17.24
C VAL A 75 -7.15 -14.33 16.70
N PHE A 76 -7.72 -14.53 15.52
CA PHE A 76 -8.57 -13.54 14.86
C PHE A 76 -9.89 -13.38 15.60
N GLU A 77 -10.34 -12.14 15.79
CA GLU A 77 -11.63 -11.82 16.36
C GLU A 77 -12.60 -11.26 15.32
N LYS A 78 -12.19 -10.19 14.63
CA LYS A 78 -13.03 -9.52 13.63
C LYS A 78 -12.27 -8.54 12.75
N VAL A 79 -12.81 -8.28 11.57
CA VAL A 79 -12.52 -7.07 10.80
C VAL A 79 -13.30 -5.92 11.43
N LYS A 80 -12.59 -4.88 11.88
CA LYS A 80 -13.20 -3.70 12.54
C LYS A 80 -13.68 -2.67 11.53
N ILE A 81 -12.84 -2.39 10.52
CA ILE A 81 -13.08 -1.36 9.52
C ILE A 81 -12.41 -1.74 8.20
N VAL A 82 -13.05 -1.44 7.09
CA VAL A 82 -12.47 -1.52 5.75
C VAL A 82 -12.54 -0.13 5.10
N ARG A 83 -11.46 0.30 4.47
CA ARG A 83 -11.37 1.57 3.74
C ARG A 83 -10.75 1.39 2.39
N GLY A 84 -11.41 1.92 1.35
CA GLY A 84 -10.83 2.08 0.02
C GLY A 84 -10.21 3.46 -0.11
N MET A 85 -8.99 3.52 -0.63
CA MET A 85 -8.25 4.75 -0.84
C MET A 85 -7.77 4.82 -2.29
N SER A 86 -8.27 5.82 -3.02
CA SER A 86 -7.93 6.02 -4.43
C SER A 86 -6.40 6.07 -4.64
N GLY A 87 -5.90 5.27 -5.58
CA GLY A 87 -4.48 5.18 -5.90
C GLY A 87 -3.63 4.31 -4.95
N TYR A 88 -4.14 3.95 -3.76
CA TYR A 88 -3.39 3.18 -2.76
C TYR A 88 -3.96 1.78 -2.50
N GLY A 89 -5.25 1.57 -2.72
CA GLY A 89 -5.91 0.28 -2.56
C GLY A 89 -6.86 0.23 -1.38
N TRP A 90 -6.93 -0.93 -0.74
CA TRP A 90 -7.87 -1.25 0.32
C TRP A 90 -7.14 -1.59 1.60
N PHE A 91 -7.66 -1.06 2.70
CA PHE A 91 -7.10 -1.24 4.04
C PHE A 91 -8.15 -1.86 4.96
N ALA A 92 -7.78 -2.95 5.61
CA ALA A 92 -8.63 -3.61 6.60
C ALA A 92 -7.93 -3.59 7.96
N ASN A 93 -8.54 -2.93 8.94
CA ASN A 93 -8.11 -3.01 10.33
C ASN A 93 -8.82 -4.17 11.01
N THR A 94 -8.06 -5.05 11.60
CA THR A 94 -8.52 -6.30 12.19
C THR A 94 -8.14 -6.37 13.66
N ILE A 95 -8.98 -6.98 14.47
CA ILE A 95 -8.71 -7.21 15.89
C ILE A 95 -8.32 -8.65 16.10
N PHE A 96 -7.24 -8.82 16.81
CA PHE A 96 -6.70 -10.10 17.25
C PHE A 96 -6.40 -10.05 18.76
N HIS A 97 -6.29 -11.23 19.37
CA HIS A 97 -5.66 -11.37 20.66
C HIS A 97 -4.52 -12.40 20.58
N ASP A 98 -3.59 -12.32 21.52
CA ASP A 98 -2.53 -13.31 21.66
C ASP A 98 -3.13 -14.66 22.05
N LYS A 99 -2.64 -15.75 21.44
CA LYS A 99 -3.17 -17.09 21.68
C LYS A 99 -3.00 -17.56 23.13
N ASP A 100 -1.84 -17.26 23.71
CA ASP A 100 -1.47 -17.72 25.04
C ASP A 100 -1.89 -16.73 26.14
N GLU A 101 -1.96 -15.44 25.80
CA GLU A 101 -2.38 -14.36 26.69
C GLU A 101 -3.54 -13.55 26.09
N PRO A 102 -4.80 -14.04 26.12
CA PRO A 102 -5.95 -13.39 25.43
C PRO A 102 -6.24 -11.94 25.87
N LYS A 103 -5.72 -11.50 27.02
CA LYS A 103 -5.81 -10.10 27.42
C LYS A 103 -4.94 -9.16 26.58
N LYS A 104 -3.94 -9.68 25.87
CA LYS A 104 -3.11 -8.93 24.94
C LYS A 104 -3.81 -8.81 23.61
N GLN A 105 -4.39 -7.66 23.33
CA GLN A 105 -5.07 -7.38 22.07
C GLN A 105 -4.19 -6.59 21.11
N TYR A 106 -4.42 -6.82 19.82
CA TYR A 106 -3.72 -6.20 18.72
C TYR A 106 -4.72 -5.66 17.71
N ALA A 107 -4.44 -4.49 17.13
CA ALA A 107 -5.06 -4.04 15.90
C ALA A 107 -4.04 -4.18 14.78
N ILE A 108 -4.38 -5.00 13.79
CA ILE A 108 -3.52 -5.33 12.65
C ILE A 108 -4.14 -4.77 11.38
N ASP A 109 -3.35 -4.05 10.60
CA ASP A 109 -3.74 -3.52 9.31
C ASP A 109 -3.29 -4.44 8.19
N PHE A 110 -4.22 -4.80 7.30
CA PHE A 110 -3.95 -5.49 6.04
C PHE A 110 -4.12 -4.49 4.90
N TRP A 111 -3.12 -4.38 4.05
CA TRP A 111 -3.16 -3.54 2.87
C TRP A 111 -3.19 -4.37 1.61
N PHE A 112 -4.22 -4.15 0.78
CA PHE A 112 -4.38 -4.83 -0.49
C PHE A 112 -4.43 -3.84 -1.65
N LYS A 113 -3.94 -4.23 -2.81
CA LYS A 113 -4.15 -3.52 -4.08
C LYS A 113 -4.95 -4.38 -5.05
N PRO A 114 -5.83 -3.77 -5.84
CA PRO A 114 -6.47 -4.46 -6.96
C PRO A 114 -5.44 -4.96 -7.98
N GLU A 115 -5.58 -6.21 -8.40
CA GLU A 115 -4.82 -6.83 -9.47
C GLU A 115 -5.82 -7.57 -10.37
N GLY A 116 -6.35 -6.87 -11.37
CA GLY A 116 -7.51 -7.34 -12.13
C GLY A 116 -8.76 -7.41 -11.24
N SER A 117 -9.40 -8.57 -11.18
CA SER A 117 -10.54 -8.84 -10.29
C SER A 117 -10.13 -9.37 -8.91
N ALA A 118 -8.83 -9.59 -8.69
CA ALA A 118 -8.29 -10.10 -7.43
C ALA A 118 -7.71 -8.97 -6.56
N LEU A 119 -7.42 -9.29 -5.31
CA LEU A 119 -6.72 -8.44 -4.36
C LEU A 119 -5.36 -9.04 -4.04
N LYS A 120 -4.31 -8.25 -4.27
CA LYS A 120 -2.94 -8.59 -3.90
C LYS A 120 -2.61 -8.00 -2.55
N LEU A 121 -2.17 -8.84 -1.62
CA LEU A 121 -1.65 -8.38 -0.33
C LEU A 121 -0.33 -7.62 -0.55
N MET A 122 -0.27 -6.40 -0.06
CA MET A 122 0.90 -5.52 -0.14
C MET A 122 1.70 -5.54 1.17
N ASP A 123 1.00 -5.43 2.30
CA ASP A 123 1.65 -5.37 3.60
C ASP A 123 0.69 -5.74 4.74
N ILE A 124 1.27 -6.12 5.88
CA ILE A 124 0.57 -6.37 7.15
C ILE A 124 1.32 -5.62 8.23
N ARG A 125 0.61 -4.88 9.08
CA ARG A 125 1.23 -4.06 10.13
C ARG A 125 0.47 -4.08 11.43
N VAL A 126 1.21 -4.05 12.53
CA VAL A 126 0.64 -3.77 13.84
C VAL A 126 0.39 -2.27 13.96
N GLN A 127 -0.87 -1.85 13.93
CA GLN A 127 -1.29 -0.47 14.20
C GLN A 127 -1.30 -0.16 15.69
N LYS A 128 -1.88 -1.07 16.48
CA LYS A 128 -1.92 -0.97 17.94
C LYS A 128 -1.48 -2.29 18.56
N GLY A 129 -0.70 -2.20 19.60
CA GLY A 129 -0.27 -3.36 20.36
C GLY A 129 -0.57 -3.21 21.85
N PRO A 130 -0.46 -4.30 22.63
CA PRO A 130 -0.70 -4.28 24.05
C PRO A 130 0.44 -3.56 24.78
N LYS A 131 0.05 -2.74 25.75
CA LYS A 131 0.92 -2.16 26.77
C LYS A 131 0.38 -2.53 28.13
N GLN A 132 1.23 -3.00 29.03
CA GLN A 132 0.81 -3.32 30.39
C GLN A 132 0.30 -2.06 31.10
N ASP A 133 -0.83 -2.21 31.78
CA ASP A 133 -1.46 -1.18 32.60
C ASP A 133 -2.04 -1.84 33.86
N GLY A 134 -1.35 -1.68 34.98
CA GLY A 134 -1.64 -2.41 36.21
C GLY A 134 -1.53 -3.93 36.02
N GLU A 135 -2.59 -4.66 36.35
CA GLU A 135 -2.69 -6.12 36.17
C GLU A 135 -3.23 -6.53 34.80
N GLY A 136 -3.47 -5.56 33.92
CA GLY A 136 -4.08 -5.77 32.61
C GLY A 136 -3.24 -5.20 31.47
N TYR A 137 -3.90 -5.08 30.31
CA TYR A 137 -3.32 -4.49 29.10
C TYR A 137 -4.28 -3.50 28.48
N ILE A 138 -3.72 -2.43 27.95
CA ILE A 138 -4.40 -1.50 27.05
C ILE A 138 -3.78 -1.58 25.66
N MET A 139 -4.56 -1.32 24.61
CA MET A 139 -4.01 -1.17 23.27
C MET A 139 -3.47 0.24 23.06
N VAL A 140 -2.20 0.37 22.74
CA VAL A 140 -1.56 1.65 22.41
C VAL A 140 -1.18 1.69 20.94
N THR A 141 -1.39 2.85 20.33
CA THR A 141 -1.03 3.10 18.95
C THR A 141 0.49 3.07 18.79
N ARG A 142 0.98 2.36 17.79
CA ARG A 142 2.38 2.41 17.37
C ARG A 142 2.61 3.61 16.47
N MET A 143 3.68 4.32 16.70
CA MET A 143 4.08 5.45 15.87
C MET A 143 5.13 5.01 14.83
N PRO A 144 5.15 5.63 13.64
CA PRO A 144 4.15 6.55 13.13
C PRO A 144 2.83 5.85 12.80
N VAL A 145 1.72 6.55 13.05
CA VAL A 145 0.39 6.04 12.68
C VAL A 145 0.29 6.04 11.16
N ALA A 146 -0.15 4.90 10.62
CA ALA A 146 -0.43 4.85 9.20
C ALA A 146 -1.55 5.85 8.84
N TRP A 147 -1.30 6.70 7.86
CA TRP A 147 -2.18 7.81 7.50
C TRP A 147 -3.63 7.39 7.16
N TRP A 148 -3.84 6.21 6.65
CA TRP A 148 -5.17 5.69 6.31
C TRP A 148 -6.09 5.45 7.52
N TRP A 149 -5.55 5.54 8.74
CA TRP A 149 -6.34 5.45 9.97
C TRP A 149 -6.76 6.82 10.53
N LEU A 150 -6.33 7.90 9.91
CA LEU A 150 -6.85 9.22 10.23
C LEU A 150 -8.36 9.27 9.91
N PRO A 151 -9.16 10.03 10.67
CA PRO A 151 -10.54 10.31 10.32
C PRO A 151 -10.64 10.85 8.89
N VAL A 152 -11.73 10.52 8.19
CA VAL A 152 -11.95 11.00 6.81
C VAL A 152 -11.86 12.53 6.70
N SER A 153 -12.30 13.24 7.76
CA SER A 153 -12.19 14.71 7.84
C SER A 153 -10.76 15.23 7.91
N GLU A 154 -9.81 14.39 8.28
CA GLU A 154 -8.38 14.72 8.35
C GLU A 154 -7.62 14.20 7.12
N HIS A 155 -8.31 13.48 6.22
CA HIS A 155 -7.71 13.08 4.95
C HIS A 155 -7.63 14.33 4.07
N PRO A 156 -6.43 14.71 3.64
CA PRO A 156 -6.29 15.81 2.70
C PRO A 156 -6.89 15.42 1.35
N GLY A 157 -7.38 16.42 0.65
CA GLY A 157 -7.79 16.26 -0.74
C GLY A 157 -6.59 16.09 -1.67
N ASP A 158 -6.86 15.87 -2.95
CA ASP A 158 -5.82 15.68 -3.98
C ASP A 158 -4.85 16.87 -4.09
N ALA A 159 -5.27 18.05 -3.64
CA ALA A 159 -4.43 19.27 -3.65
C ALA A 159 -3.32 19.25 -2.59
N GLU A 160 -3.38 18.36 -1.61
CA GLU A 160 -2.45 18.32 -0.48
C GLU A 160 -1.39 17.21 -0.62
N ILE A 161 -0.97 16.97 -1.85
CA ILE A 161 0.02 15.92 -2.19
C ILE A 161 1.37 16.07 -1.48
N THR A 162 1.64 17.26 -0.93
CA THR A 162 2.89 17.58 -0.24
C THR A 162 2.86 17.29 1.25
N ARG A 163 1.77 16.77 1.79
CA ARG A 163 1.73 16.37 3.21
C ARG A 163 2.63 15.18 3.49
N GLY A 164 3.21 15.19 4.68
CA GLY A 164 4.17 14.16 5.09
C GLY A 164 3.62 12.74 5.00
N TRP A 165 2.35 12.50 5.32
CA TRP A 165 1.76 11.17 5.22
C TRP A 165 1.69 10.64 3.79
N GLN A 166 1.56 11.52 2.78
CA GLN A 166 1.56 11.10 1.37
C GLN A 166 2.96 10.67 0.94
N VAL A 167 3.98 11.37 1.41
CA VAL A 167 5.38 10.98 1.20
C VAL A 167 5.67 9.64 1.86
N MET A 168 5.26 9.46 3.11
CA MET A 168 5.38 8.18 3.81
C MET A 168 4.65 7.05 3.08
N SER A 169 3.47 7.32 2.51
CA SER A 169 2.72 6.33 1.73
C SER A 169 3.46 5.92 0.46
N ALA A 170 4.11 6.86 -0.23
CA ALA A 170 4.94 6.54 -1.39
C ALA A 170 6.11 5.63 -1.01
N ILE A 171 6.74 5.87 0.13
CA ILE A 171 7.82 5.02 0.67
C ILE A 171 7.29 3.62 1.03
N HIS A 172 6.18 3.53 1.73
CA HIS A 172 5.56 2.24 2.04
C HIS A 172 5.21 1.44 0.79
N ASN A 173 4.67 2.13 -0.23
CA ASN A 173 4.39 1.51 -1.51
C ASN A 173 5.66 0.99 -2.19
N TYR A 174 6.73 1.78 -2.15
CA TYR A 174 8.03 1.37 -2.70
C TYR A 174 8.55 0.12 -2.01
N ILE A 175 8.60 0.11 -0.69
CA ILE A 175 9.07 -1.04 0.10
C ILE A 175 8.23 -2.28 -0.23
N ALA A 176 6.90 -2.17 -0.22
CA ALA A 176 6.01 -3.29 -0.47
C ALA A 176 6.15 -3.89 -1.87
N THR A 177 6.52 -3.07 -2.86
CA THR A 177 6.68 -3.51 -4.26
C THR A 177 8.09 -3.97 -4.62
N HIS A 178 9.09 -3.67 -3.78
CA HIS A 178 10.51 -4.01 -4.04
C HIS A 178 11.11 -5.01 -3.05
N LYS A 179 10.34 -5.42 -2.02
CA LYS A 179 10.78 -6.45 -1.08
C LYS A 179 10.86 -7.81 -1.76
N ASP A 180 11.82 -8.64 -1.31
CA ASP A 180 11.96 -10.03 -1.72
C ASP A 180 10.85 -10.92 -1.13
N GLU A 181 10.90 -12.22 -1.43
CA GLU A 181 9.94 -13.22 -0.92
C GLU A 181 10.01 -13.38 0.61
N GLN A 182 11.13 -13.05 1.22
CA GLN A 182 11.35 -13.06 2.67
C GLN A 182 10.88 -11.77 3.33
N GLY A 183 10.45 -10.77 2.53
CA GLY A 183 9.97 -9.48 3.01
C GLY A 183 11.06 -8.44 3.24
N ASN A 184 12.29 -8.67 2.76
CA ASN A 184 13.42 -7.76 2.93
C ASN A 184 13.56 -6.83 1.71
N LEU A 185 13.95 -5.58 1.96
CA LEU A 185 14.37 -4.64 0.94
C LEU A 185 15.87 -4.78 0.71
N GLY A 186 16.28 -4.97 -0.53
CA GLY A 186 17.69 -4.89 -0.91
C GLY A 186 18.15 -3.43 -0.98
N VAL A 187 19.09 -3.03 -0.11
CA VAL A 187 19.67 -1.68 -0.10
C VAL A 187 21.13 -1.74 -0.53
N LYS A 188 21.51 -0.86 -1.44
CA LYS A 188 22.88 -0.81 -1.94
C LYS A 188 23.83 -0.27 -0.86
N ASP A 189 24.92 -0.97 -0.64
CA ASP A 189 26.05 -0.49 0.14
C ASP A 189 27.08 0.17 -0.80
N GLU A 190 27.19 1.48 -0.76
CA GLU A 190 28.08 2.24 -1.62
C GLU A 190 29.57 1.94 -1.37
N LYS A 191 29.93 1.44 -0.17
CA LYS A 191 31.32 1.10 0.16
C LYS A 191 31.77 -0.22 -0.47
N THR A 192 30.90 -1.21 -0.43
CA THR A 192 31.22 -2.55 -0.94
C THR A 192 30.72 -2.77 -2.37
N GLY A 193 29.79 -1.94 -2.84
CA GLY A 193 29.06 -2.12 -4.10
C GLY A 193 28.03 -3.25 -4.06
N GLY A 194 27.89 -3.95 -2.93
CA GLY A 194 26.94 -5.04 -2.74
C GLY A 194 25.54 -4.54 -2.38
N THR A 195 24.62 -5.49 -2.27
CA THR A 195 23.25 -5.25 -1.79
C THR A 195 23.05 -5.96 -0.46
N VAL A 196 22.57 -5.22 0.54
CA VAL A 196 22.26 -5.74 1.87
C VAL A 196 20.76 -5.94 1.99
N PRO A 197 20.25 -7.15 2.27
CA PRO A 197 18.85 -7.38 2.54
C PRO A 197 18.51 -6.86 3.94
N LEU A 198 17.51 -5.99 4.03
CA LEU A 198 17.12 -5.33 5.28
C LEU A 198 15.62 -5.42 5.50
N GLN A 199 15.23 -5.67 6.75
CA GLN A 199 13.86 -5.70 7.19
C GLN A 199 13.41 -4.29 7.60
N PHE A 200 12.33 -3.80 7.00
CA PHE A 200 11.73 -2.53 7.38
C PHE A 200 11.19 -2.57 8.81
N VAL A 201 11.47 -1.54 9.58
CA VAL A 201 10.99 -1.39 10.96
C VAL A 201 9.98 -0.25 11.06
N GLU A 202 10.42 1.00 10.85
CA GLU A 202 9.54 2.17 10.91
C GLU A 202 10.09 3.37 10.14
N ILE A 203 9.19 4.30 9.82
CA ILE A 203 9.54 5.60 9.22
C ILE A 203 9.68 6.63 10.32
N HIS A 204 10.73 7.44 10.26
CA HIS A 204 10.89 8.58 11.15
C HIS A 204 10.03 9.77 10.71
N GLN A 205 9.42 10.44 11.66
CA GLN A 205 8.84 11.76 11.48
C GLN A 205 9.77 12.82 12.06
N PRO A 206 9.77 14.02 11.54
CA PRO A 206 8.98 14.54 10.43
C PRO A 206 9.58 14.25 9.05
N VAL A 207 8.76 14.33 8.02
CA VAL A 207 9.21 14.36 6.62
C VAL A 207 9.88 15.70 6.35
N ARG A 208 11.00 15.70 5.63
CA ARG A 208 11.77 16.88 5.29
C ARG A 208 11.55 17.25 3.83
N HIS A 209 11.24 18.52 3.58
CA HIS A 209 11.06 19.08 2.24
C HIS A 209 12.24 19.98 1.90
N LEU A 210 12.97 19.64 0.84
CA LEU A 210 14.12 20.41 0.37
C LEU A 210 13.65 21.63 -0.41
N LYS A 211 13.98 22.84 0.06
CA LYS A 211 13.53 24.10 -0.54
C LYS A 211 14.09 24.33 -1.94
N LYS A 212 15.29 23.84 -2.19
CA LYS A 212 16.01 24.12 -3.45
C LYS A 212 15.38 23.41 -4.65
N ASP A 213 15.00 22.16 -4.51
CA ASP A 213 14.57 21.30 -5.62
C ASP A 213 13.20 20.68 -5.42
N GLY A 214 12.52 21.01 -4.31
CA GLY A 214 11.18 20.53 -4.02
C GLY A 214 11.08 19.04 -3.74
N GLN A 215 12.21 18.37 -3.50
CA GLN A 215 12.23 16.97 -3.12
C GLN A 215 11.92 16.78 -1.63
N PHE A 216 11.42 15.61 -1.30
CA PHE A 216 11.24 15.19 0.09
C PHE A 216 12.30 14.15 0.44
N PHE A 217 12.68 14.10 1.71
CA PHE A 217 13.42 12.94 2.20
C PHE A 217 12.97 12.52 3.61
N VAL A 218 13.14 11.25 3.87
CA VAL A 218 12.67 10.63 5.11
C VAL A 218 13.69 9.58 5.53
N CYS A 219 14.13 9.66 6.77
CA CYS A 219 14.91 8.62 7.40
C CYS A 219 14.00 7.46 7.84
N THR A 220 14.46 6.25 7.68
CA THR A 220 13.71 5.04 8.05
C THR A 220 14.59 4.07 8.78
N ASP A 221 14.07 3.44 9.83
CA ASP A 221 14.75 2.34 10.48
C ASP A 221 14.53 1.02 9.73
N PHE A 222 15.63 0.38 9.45
CA PHE A 222 15.70 -0.99 8.98
C PHE A 222 16.56 -1.82 9.92
N ARG A 223 16.42 -3.12 9.84
CA ARG A 223 17.19 -4.04 10.67
C ARG A 223 17.67 -5.21 9.82
N LYS A 224 18.85 -5.70 10.13
CA LYS A 224 19.38 -6.92 9.53
C LYS A 224 18.51 -8.12 9.94
N PRO A 225 18.04 -8.93 8.98
CA PRO A 225 17.28 -10.13 9.29
C PRO A 225 18.02 -11.06 10.25
N GLY A 226 17.31 -11.55 11.27
CA GLY A 226 17.86 -12.44 12.30
C GLY A 226 18.68 -11.73 13.39
N SER A 227 18.85 -10.43 13.35
CA SER A 227 19.46 -9.64 14.41
C SER A 227 18.43 -8.77 15.12
N LYS A 228 18.56 -8.60 16.42
CA LYS A 228 17.71 -7.68 17.22
C LYS A 228 18.28 -6.26 17.29
N ASP A 229 19.58 -6.12 17.13
CA ASP A 229 20.32 -4.91 17.49
C ASP A 229 21.03 -4.23 16.32
N GLU A 230 21.16 -4.91 15.15
CA GLU A 230 21.82 -4.36 13.97
C GLU A 230 20.86 -3.49 13.16
N TYR A 231 20.68 -2.23 13.60
CA TYR A 231 19.84 -1.24 12.94
C TYR A 231 20.61 -0.43 11.90
N TYR A 232 19.95 -0.18 10.79
CA TYR A 232 20.39 0.69 9.70
C TYR A 232 19.41 1.87 9.60
N ASP A 233 19.92 3.05 9.33
CA ASP A 233 19.12 4.20 8.96
C ASP A 233 19.20 4.36 7.44
N ILE A 234 18.05 4.26 6.78
CA ILE A 234 17.95 4.32 5.33
C ILE A 234 17.15 5.55 4.94
N ASP A 235 17.74 6.41 4.12
CA ASP A 235 17.09 7.60 3.61
C ASP A 235 16.40 7.32 2.29
N PHE A 236 15.14 7.72 2.23
CA PHE A 236 14.34 7.72 1.02
C PHE A 236 14.19 9.13 0.49
N TRP A 237 14.57 9.31 -0.77
CA TRP A 237 14.39 10.55 -1.50
C TRP A 237 13.18 10.41 -2.40
N VAL A 238 12.23 11.35 -2.26
CA VAL A 238 10.93 11.28 -2.96
C VAL A 238 10.77 12.56 -3.77
N GLU A 239 10.38 12.43 -5.02
CA GLU A 239 10.07 13.55 -5.91
C GLU A 239 8.62 13.50 -6.38
N GLN A 240 8.10 14.67 -6.71
CA GLN A 240 6.81 14.76 -7.39
C GLN A 240 7.02 14.71 -8.89
N LYS A 241 6.43 13.71 -9.54
CA LYS A 241 6.51 13.51 -10.98
C LYS A 241 5.12 13.28 -11.55
N SER A 242 4.71 14.12 -12.50
CA SER A 242 3.38 13.99 -13.15
C SER A 242 2.21 13.90 -12.17
N GLY A 243 2.27 14.67 -11.09
CA GLY A 243 1.23 14.70 -10.05
C GLY A 243 1.25 13.51 -9.07
N LYS A 244 2.28 12.65 -9.13
CA LYS A 244 2.48 11.53 -8.22
C LYS A 244 3.78 11.69 -7.43
N LEU A 245 3.81 11.14 -6.23
CA LEU A 245 5.02 11.03 -5.44
C LEU A 245 5.68 9.68 -5.74
N GLU A 246 6.94 9.72 -6.15
CA GLU A 246 7.73 8.55 -6.49
C GLU A 246 9.06 8.56 -5.73
N VAL A 247 9.48 7.39 -5.24
CA VAL A 247 10.81 7.24 -4.65
C VAL A 247 11.84 7.34 -5.79
N LYS A 248 12.71 8.32 -5.68
CA LYS A 248 13.79 8.59 -6.64
C LYS A 248 15.07 7.87 -6.28
N ASP A 249 15.39 7.82 -4.99
CA ASP A 249 16.65 7.26 -4.50
C ASP A 249 16.48 6.67 -3.10
N VAL A 250 17.28 5.66 -2.80
CA VAL A 250 17.32 4.98 -1.50
C VAL A 250 18.79 4.87 -1.11
N LYS A 251 19.17 5.48 0.01
CA LYS A 251 20.57 5.53 0.46
C LYS A 251 20.75 5.03 1.87
N MET A 252 21.79 4.28 2.08
CA MET A 252 22.21 3.88 3.40
C MET A 252 22.85 5.07 4.11
N HIS A 253 22.19 5.60 5.15
CA HIS A 253 22.66 6.77 5.89
C HIS A 253 23.51 6.38 7.09
N LYS A 254 23.02 5.45 7.93
CA LYS A 254 23.77 4.95 9.06
C LYS A 254 23.85 3.43 9.02
N VAL A 255 24.98 2.94 9.48
CA VAL A 255 25.27 1.50 9.58
C VAL A 255 25.51 1.12 11.04
N PRO A 256 25.15 -0.11 11.44
CA PRO A 256 25.45 -0.61 12.78
C PRO A 256 26.95 -0.89 12.91
N VAL A 257 27.52 -0.45 14.01
CA VAL A 257 28.89 -0.75 14.43
C VAL A 257 28.84 -1.26 15.87
N GLN A 258 29.55 -2.34 16.15
CA GLN A 258 29.65 -2.88 17.48
C GLN A 258 30.98 -2.47 18.13
N GLU A 259 30.88 -1.82 19.29
CA GLU A 259 32.03 -1.45 20.12
C GLU A 259 31.76 -1.95 21.54
N ASP A 260 32.69 -2.69 22.09
CA ASP A 260 32.58 -3.27 23.45
C ASP A 260 31.28 -4.06 23.70
N GLY A 261 30.78 -4.74 22.65
CA GLY A 261 29.54 -5.52 22.72
C GLY A 261 28.26 -4.70 22.59
N ILE A 262 28.36 -3.39 22.42
CA ILE A 262 27.22 -2.47 22.25
C ILE A 262 27.10 -2.08 20.77
N TRP A 263 25.90 -2.21 20.22
CA TRP A 263 25.61 -1.75 18.88
C TRP A 263 25.24 -0.27 18.87
N THR A 264 25.88 0.48 17.98
CA THR A 264 25.61 1.90 17.72
C THR A 264 25.43 2.12 16.22
N GLN A 265 24.82 3.23 15.83
CA GLN A 265 24.70 3.62 14.43
C GLN A 265 25.70 4.71 14.08
N VAL A 266 26.51 4.47 13.07
CA VAL A 266 27.50 5.43 12.58
C VAL A 266 27.08 6.00 11.23
N PRO A 267 26.99 7.33 11.07
CA PRO A 267 26.59 7.96 9.84
C PRO A 267 27.67 7.79 8.75
N LEU A 268 27.21 7.55 7.53
CA LEU A 268 28.05 7.51 6.33
C LEU A 268 28.17 8.89 5.67
N TYR A 269 27.21 9.77 5.90
CA TYR A 269 27.18 11.17 5.44
C TYR A 269 26.34 12.01 6.39
N THR A 270 26.39 13.35 6.23
CA THR A 270 25.64 14.32 7.02
C THR A 270 24.80 15.21 6.13
N PHE A 271 23.83 15.92 6.75
CA PHE A 271 22.91 16.85 6.05
C PHE A 271 23.29 18.33 6.26
N ASP A 272 24.52 18.63 6.64
CA ASP A 272 24.97 19.95 7.13
C ASP A 272 24.73 21.12 6.17
N ASN A 273 24.51 20.86 4.89
CA ASN A 273 24.33 21.87 3.86
C ASN A 273 22.93 21.81 3.19
N LEU A 274 21.97 21.10 3.78
CA LEU A 274 20.62 21.01 3.22
C LEU A 274 19.69 22.02 3.89
N ASP A 275 19.11 22.92 3.10
CA ASP A 275 18.02 23.81 3.55
C ASP A 275 16.68 23.11 3.34
N PHE A 276 15.95 22.83 4.42
CA PHE A 276 14.71 22.09 4.39
C PHE A 276 13.66 22.66 5.36
N ASP A 277 12.40 22.44 5.01
CA ASP A 277 11.23 22.61 5.90
C ASP A 277 10.73 21.23 6.37
N VAL A 278 10.01 21.25 7.49
CA VAL A 278 9.35 20.03 8.02
C VAL A 278 7.90 20.00 7.52
N THR A 279 7.48 18.83 7.08
CA THR A 279 6.10 18.57 6.62
C THR A 279 5.54 17.40 7.44
N ASN A 280 4.41 17.65 8.12
CA ASN A 280 3.73 16.67 8.97
C ASN A 280 2.42 16.18 8.34
#